data_1612719bd086eaaf7e7436b1506e9714
#
_entry.id   1612719bd086eaaf7e7436b1506e9714
#
_cell.length_a   1.000
_cell.length_b   1.000
_cell.length_c   1.000
_cell.angle_alpha   90.00
_cell.angle_beta   90.00
_cell.angle_gamma   90.00
#
_symmetry.space_group_name_H-M   'P 1'
#
loop_
_entity.id
_entity.type
_entity.pdbx_description
1 polymer ?
#
loop_
_entity_poly.entity_id
_entity_poly.type
_entity_poly.pdbx_seq_one_letter_code
_entity_poly.pdbx_strand_id
1 'polypeptide(L)'
;MNKMIYKRDSRGRIFMKIVYMGTPEFSKTCLNELIKNNFDIRLVITNEDKKTGRGMKQMKTPVKILAEENNIEVYQPKSLRNEETVEKIKKINPDIIVVVAYGKILPKEILEIPKYGCINVHRFITS
;
A
#
# COMPACT_ATOMS: atom_id res chain seq x y z
N MET A 1 10.86 -10.73 -23.36
CA MET A 1 10.49 -9.69 -22.41
C MET A 1 8.98 -9.44 -22.47
N ASN A 2 8.35 -9.65 -21.36
CA ASN A 2 6.91 -9.48 -21.32
C ASN A 2 6.56 -8.01 -21.18
N LYS A 3 5.96 -7.47 -22.21
CA LYS A 3 5.37 -6.15 -22.09
C LYS A 3 4.04 -6.32 -21.37
N MET A 4 3.95 -5.78 -20.17
CA MET A 4 2.64 -5.65 -19.54
C MET A 4 1.90 -4.56 -20.28
N ILE A 5 0.85 -4.97 -20.99
CA ILE A 5 0.00 -4.00 -21.65
C ILE A 5 -1.05 -3.57 -20.63
N TYR A 6 -0.93 -2.33 -20.18
CA TYR A 6 -1.90 -1.75 -19.28
C TYR A 6 -2.99 -1.09 -20.09
N LYS A 7 -4.23 -1.44 -19.79
CA LYS A 7 -5.35 -0.69 -20.34
C LYS A 7 -5.53 0.57 -19.53
N ARG A 8 -5.78 1.66 -20.21
CA ARG A 8 -6.01 2.95 -19.56
C ARG A 8 -7.46 3.39 -19.81
N ASP A 9 -8.02 4.11 -18.84
CA ASP A 9 -9.34 4.70 -19.00
C ASP A 9 -9.24 6.03 -19.76
N SER A 10 -10.37 6.72 -19.91
CA SER A 10 -10.41 7.99 -20.63
C SER A 10 -9.57 9.11 -20.00
N ARG A 11 -9.19 8.94 -18.73
CA ARG A 11 -8.33 9.89 -18.00
C ARG A 11 -6.88 9.47 -17.98
N GLY A 12 -6.53 8.39 -18.70
CA GLY A 12 -5.16 7.85 -18.73
C GLY A 12 -4.81 7.01 -17.51
N ARG A 13 -5.80 6.67 -16.67
CA ARG A 13 -5.55 5.86 -15.48
C ARG A 13 -5.40 4.38 -15.87
N ILE A 14 -4.40 3.74 -15.29
CA ILE A 14 -4.13 2.32 -15.56
C ILE A 14 -5.19 1.46 -14.87
N PHE A 15 -5.84 0.56 -15.62
CA PHE A 15 -6.82 -0.38 -15.09
C PHE A 15 -6.11 -1.50 -14.32
N MET A 16 -5.71 -1.22 -13.11
CA MET A 16 -5.15 -2.19 -12.20
C MET A 16 -5.42 -1.69 -10.79
N LYS A 17 -6.30 -2.37 -10.08
CA LYS A 17 -6.63 -1.99 -8.70
C LYS A 17 -5.50 -2.44 -7.78
N ILE A 18 -4.90 -1.51 -7.09
CA ILE A 18 -3.78 -1.77 -6.20
C ILE A 18 -4.14 -1.46 -4.76
N VAL A 19 -3.80 -2.38 -3.88
CA VAL A 19 -3.73 -2.12 -2.45
C VAL A 19 -2.24 -1.98 -2.12
N TYR A 20 -1.88 -0.85 -1.54
CA TYR A 20 -0.49 -0.53 -1.23
C TYR A 20 -0.23 -0.66 0.26
N MET A 21 0.85 -1.31 0.64
CA MET A 21 1.24 -1.45 2.05
C MET A 21 2.66 -0.95 2.24
N GLY A 22 2.84 -0.02 3.16
CA GLY A 22 4.16 0.51 3.47
C GLY A 22 4.13 1.53 4.58
N THR A 23 5.29 1.92 5.08
CA THR A 23 5.36 2.79 6.25
C THR A 23 6.40 3.90 6.13
N PRO A 24 7.71 3.62 5.93
CA PRO A 24 8.74 4.66 6.05
C PRO A 24 8.88 5.54 4.81
N GLU A 25 9.83 6.45 4.88
CA GLU A 25 10.11 7.41 3.80
C GLU A 25 10.42 6.71 2.47
N PHE A 26 11.16 5.62 2.51
CA PHE A 26 11.44 4.83 1.30
C PHE A 26 10.15 4.37 0.64
N SER A 27 9.21 3.89 1.43
CA SER A 27 7.91 3.43 0.92
C SER A 27 7.09 4.58 0.35
N LYS A 28 7.14 5.75 1.01
CA LYS A 28 6.49 6.95 0.50
C LYS A 28 6.99 7.30 -0.90
N THR A 29 8.30 7.22 -1.12
CA THR A 29 8.90 7.50 -2.42
C THR A 29 8.37 6.56 -3.49
N CYS A 30 8.28 5.27 -3.17
CA CYS A 30 7.74 4.27 -4.10
C CYS A 30 6.26 4.52 -4.41
N LEU A 31 5.47 4.83 -3.38
CA LEU A 31 4.04 5.12 -3.56
C LEU A 31 3.87 6.35 -4.47
N ASN A 32 4.68 7.38 -4.25
CA ASN A 32 4.60 8.59 -5.05
C ASN A 32 4.85 8.31 -6.54
N GLU A 33 5.79 7.41 -6.84
CA GLU A 33 6.04 7.02 -8.23
C GLU A 33 4.82 6.32 -8.84
N LEU A 34 4.16 5.47 -8.09
CA LEU A 34 2.94 4.82 -8.57
C LEU A 34 1.84 5.83 -8.84
N ILE A 35 1.67 6.80 -7.95
CA ILE A 35 0.66 7.85 -8.11
C ILE A 35 0.97 8.69 -9.35
N LYS A 36 2.21 9.10 -9.52
CA LYS A 36 2.63 9.91 -10.67
C LYS A 36 2.41 9.21 -12.01
N ASN A 37 2.50 7.90 -12.01
CA ASN A 37 2.33 7.10 -13.22
C ASN A 37 0.89 6.63 -13.42
N ASN A 38 -0.05 7.23 -12.71
CA ASN A 38 -1.49 7.02 -12.87
C ASN A 38 -1.98 5.62 -12.55
N PHE A 39 -1.30 4.94 -11.62
CA PHE A 39 -1.80 3.67 -11.10
C PHE A 39 -3.00 3.91 -10.19
N ASP A 40 -3.93 2.98 -10.20
CA ASP A 40 -5.17 3.08 -9.42
C ASP A 40 -4.97 2.51 -8.02
N ILE A 41 -4.55 3.38 -7.10
CA ILE A 41 -4.33 2.98 -5.70
C ILE A 41 -5.65 3.12 -4.97
N ARG A 42 -6.23 1.99 -4.58
CA ARG A 42 -7.55 1.95 -3.94
C ARG A 42 -7.51 2.04 -2.43
N LEU A 43 -6.42 1.60 -1.84
CA LEU A 43 -6.26 1.60 -0.38
C LEU A 43 -4.79 1.62 -0.04
N VAL A 44 -4.43 2.41 0.96
CA VAL A 44 -3.09 2.41 1.51
C VAL A 44 -3.18 1.87 2.94
N ILE A 45 -2.46 0.79 3.18
CA ILE A 45 -2.34 0.20 4.52
C ILE A 45 -0.95 0.55 5.05
N THR A 46 -0.91 1.16 6.21
CA THR A 46 0.34 1.59 6.83
C THR A 46 0.28 1.29 8.33
N ASN A 47 1.43 1.29 8.98
CA ASN A 47 1.48 1.03 10.42
C ASN A 47 0.81 2.15 11.21
N GLU A 48 0.48 1.86 12.46
CA GLU A 48 -0.16 2.83 13.34
C GLU A 48 0.75 4.05 13.55
N ASP A 49 0.12 5.19 13.79
CA ASP A 49 0.86 6.41 14.10
C ASP A 49 1.68 6.19 15.37
N LYS A 50 2.90 6.69 15.37
CA LYS A 50 3.78 6.56 16.53
C LYS A 50 3.64 7.77 17.44
N LYS A 51 3.69 7.53 18.75
CA LYS A 51 3.79 8.60 19.72
C LYS A 51 5.25 8.88 19.95
N THR A 52 5.68 10.10 19.68
CA THR A 52 7.08 10.49 19.83
C THR A 52 7.21 11.78 20.61
N GLY A 53 8.33 11.91 21.32
CA GLY A 53 8.69 13.13 22.03
C GLY A 53 7.94 13.37 23.32
N ARG A 54 8.26 14.47 23.98
CA ARG A 54 7.58 14.91 25.18
C ARG A 54 6.17 15.39 24.81
N GLY A 55 5.18 14.97 25.57
CA GLY A 55 3.79 15.29 25.26
C GLY A 55 3.15 14.27 24.36
N MET A 56 3.90 13.27 23.92
CA MET A 56 3.39 12.12 23.19
C MET A 56 2.55 12.48 21.97
N LYS A 57 3.05 13.39 21.16
CA LYS A 57 2.42 13.74 19.90
C LYS A 57 2.39 12.54 18.97
N GLN A 58 1.25 12.30 18.35
CA GLN A 58 1.14 11.26 17.34
C GLN A 58 1.79 11.74 16.04
N MET A 59 2.66 10.92 15.49
CA MET A 59 3.26 11.20 14.20
C MET A 59 2.71 10.24 13.17
N LYS A 60 2.12 10.82 12.14
CA LYS A 60 1.64 10.03 11.00
C LYS A 60 2.82 9.44 10.26
N THR A 61 2.63 8.26 9.68
CA THR A 61 3.67 7.67 8.86
C THR A 61 3.85 8.48 7.58
N PRO A 62 5.04 8.50 6.98
CA PRO A 62 5.25 9.19 5.70
C PRO A 62 4.27 8.74 4.62
N VAL A 63 3.98 7.45 4.56
CA VAL A 63 3.05 6.89 3.59
C VAL A 63 1.63 7.40 3.82
N LYS A 64 1.21 7.50 5.09
CA LYS A 64 -0.11 8.04 5.42
C LYS A 64 -0.26 9.48 4.96
N ILE A 65 0.75 10.31 5.22
CA ILE A 65 0.73 11.71 4.83
C ILE A 65 0.53 11.84 3.33
N LEU A 66 1.31 11.10 2.55
CA LEU A 66 1.21 11.14 1.10
C LEU A 66 -0.16 10.67 0.60
N ALA A 67 -0.67 9.59 1.18
CA ALA A 67 -1.98 9.06 0.79
C ALA A 67 -3.09 10.08 1.05
N GLU A 68 -3.05 10.73 2.21
CA GLU A 68 -4.04 11.76 2.55
C GLU A 68 -3.97 12.96 1.60
N GLU A 69 -2.76 13.36 1.21
CA GLU A 69 -2.57 14.45 0.26
C GLU A 69 -3.15 14.15 -1.12
N ASN A 70 -3.28 12.88 -1.45
CA ASN A 70 -3.80 12.43 -2.74
C ASN A 70 -5.21 11.85 -2.64
N ASN A 71 -5.88 12.06 -1.51
CA ASN A 71 -7.25 11.59 -1.28
C ASN A 71 -7.41 10.08 -1.43
N ILE A 72 -6.40 9.34 -1.03
CA ILE A 72 -6.42 7.88 -1.02
C ILE A 72 -6.80 7.41 0.38
N GLU A 73 -7.72 6.47 0.47
CA GLU A 73 -8.15 5.92 1.76
C GLU A 73 -6.97 5.27 2.47
N VAL A 74 -6.84 5.54 3.77
CA VAL A 74 -5.79 4.98 4.63
C VAL A 74 -6.40 4.06 5.66
N TYR A 75 -5.77 2.91 5.87
CA TYR A 75 -6.18 1.94 6.87
C TYR A 75 -4.97 1.53 7.71
N GLN A 76 -5.13 1.58 9.03
CA GLN A 76 -4.03 1.31 9.96
C GLN A 76 -4.42 0.21 10.95
N PRO A 77 -4.49 -1.05 10.47
CA PRO A 77 -4.93 -2.15 11.33
C PRO A 77 -3.87 -2.51 12.35
N LYS A 78 -4.30 -2.93 13.54
CA LYS A 78 -3.39 -3.47 14.54
C LYS A 78 -2.87 -4.83 14.13
N SER A 79 -3.69 -5.60 13.42
CA SER A 79 -3.33 -6.93 12.97
C SER A 79 -3.86 -7.20 11.58
N LEU A 80 -3.07 -7.86 10.76
CA LEU A 80 -3.50 -8.31 9.43
C LEU A 80 -4.29 -9.62 9.52
N ARG A 81 -4.35 -10.21 10.70
CA ARG A 81 -5.02 -11.51 10.88
C ARG A 81 -6.49 -11.39 11.24
N ASN A 82 -6.98 -10.17 11.53
CA ASN A 82 -8.38 -10.04 11.90
C ASN A 82 -9.29 -10.06 10.67
N GLU A 83 -10.54 -10.47 10.89
CA GLU A 83 -11.51 -10.57 9.80
C GLU A 83 -11.80 -9.24 9.14
N GLU A 84 -11.80 -8.17 9.92
CA GLU A 84 -12.08 -6.83 9.39
C GLU A 84 -11.09 -6.46 8.29
N THR A 85 -9.80 -6.71 8.51
CA THR A 85 -8.77 -6.42 7.53
C THR A 85 -8.96 -7.26 6.27
N VAL A 86 -9.18 -8.55 6.45
CA VAL A 86 -9.37 -9.48 5.33
C VAL A 86 -10.58 -9.06 4.50
N GLU A 87 -11.71 -8.79 5.15
CA GLU A 87 -12.92 -8.39 4.46
C GLU A 87 -12.78 -7.06 3.74
N LYS A 88 -12.08 -6.11 4.34
CA LYS A 88 -11.86 -4.81 3.72
C LYS A 88 -11.09 -4.96 2.41
N ILE A 89 -10.06 -5.78 2.41
CA ILE A 89 -9.26 -6.02 1.19
C ILE A 89 -10.08 -6.79 0.16
N LYS A 90 -10.83 -7.80 0.60
CA LYS A 90 -11.69 -8.59 -0.31
C LYS A 90 -12.71 -7.72 -1.03
N LYS A 91 -13.31 -6.76 -0.33
CA LYS A 91 -14.30 -5.86 -0.92
C LYS A 91 -13.71 -5.02 -2.05
N ILE A 92 -12.45 -4.64 -1.92
CA ILE A 92 -11.77 -3.88 -2.97
C ILE A 92 -11.54 -4.76 -4.18
N ASN A 93 -11.36 -6.05 -3.96
CA ASN A 93 -11.07 -7.03 -5.01
C ASN A 93 -9.84 -6.58 -5.82
N PRO A 94 -8.69 -6.42 -5.17
CA PRO A 94 -7.51 -5.86 -5.83
C PRO A 94 -6.95 -6.81 -6.88
N ASP A 95 -6.35 -6.24 -7.90
CA ASP A 95 -5.62 -7.02 -8.88
C ASP A 95 -4.25 -7.39 -8.32
N ILE A 96 -3.64 -6.51 -7.54
CA ILE A 96 -2.33 -6.75 -6.98
C ILE A 96 -2.19 -6.02 -5.64
N ILE A 97 -1.41 -6.60 -4.74
CA ILE A 97 -1.00 -5.93 -3.51
C ILE A 97 0.49 -5.63 -3.65
N VAL A 98 0.86 -4.38 -3.45
CA VAL A 98 2.26 -3.95 -3.48
C VAL A 98 2.71 -3.66 -2.06
N VAL A 99 3.73 -4.37 -1.61
CA VAL A 99 4.26 -4.23 -0.24
C VAL A 99 5.66 -3.64 -0.32
N VAL A 100 5.86 -2.50 0.31
CA VAL A 100 7.17 -1.84 0.34
C VAL A 100 7.47 -1.42 1.77
N ALA A 101 8.34 -2.17 2.44
CA ALA A 101 8.76 -1.86 3.82
C ALA A 101 7.57 -1.62 4.75
N TYR A 102 6.67 -2.58 4.80
CA TYR A 102 5.50 -2.47 5.67
C TYR A 102 5.84 -2.79 7.13
N GLY A 103 6.67 -3.79 7.34
CA GLY A 103 7.13 -4.14 8.69
C GLY A 103 6.32 -5.23 9.39
N LYS A 104 5.33 -5.79 8.73
CA LYS A 104 4.55 -6.91 9.26
C LYS A 104 4.48 -8.02 8.22
N ILE A 105 4.43 -9.25 8.69
CA ILE A 105 4.30 -10.42 7.81
C ILE A 105 2.86 -10.53 7.34
N LEU A 106 2.67 -10.72 6.05
CA LEU A 106 1.34 -10.91 5.48
C LEU A 106 0.91 -12.35 5.65
N PRO A 107 -0.24 -12.60 6.28
CA PRO A 107 -0.74 -13.97 6.38
C PRO A 107 -1.20 -14.49 5.02
N LYS A 108 -1.24 -15.79 4.90
CA LYS A 108 -1.61 -16.47 3.67
C LYS A 108 -2.96 -16.00 3.12
N GLU A 109 -3.93 -15.79 4.00
CA GLU A 109 -5.26 -15.33 3.60
C GLU A 109 -5.21 -14.04 2.78
N ILE A 110 -4.34 -13.11 3.19
CA ILE A 110 -4.20 -11.84 2.47
C ILE A 110 -3.42 -12.04 1.17
N LEU A 111 -2.38 -12.86 1.21
CA LEU A 111 -1.56 -13.14 0.03
C LEU A 111 -2.38 -13.72 -1.12
N GLU A 112 -3.44 -14.44 -0.81
CA GLU A 112 -4.27 -15.12 -1.80
C GLU A 112 -5.43 -14.28 -2.33
N ILE A 113 -5.68 -13.10 -1.76
CA ILE A 113 -6.79 -12.26 -2.21
C ILE A 113 -6.57 -11.67 -3.60
N PRO A 114 -5.42 -11.05 -3.89
CA PRO A 114 -5.27 -10.36 -5.17
C PRO A 114 -5.19 -11.31 -6.34
N LYS A 115 -5.82 -10.90 -7.43
CA LYS A 115 -5.89 -11.71 -8.66
C LYS A 115 -4.50 -12.11 -9.17
N TYR A 116 -3.55 -11.19 -9.11
CA TYR A 116 -2.19 -11.42 -9.62
C TYR A 116 -1.15 -11.56 -8.51
N GLY A 117 -1.59 -11.69 -7.26
CA GLY A 117 -0.69 -11.90 -6.13
C GLY A 117 -0.12 -10.63 -5.53
N CYS A 118 0.95 -10.80 -4.77
CA CYS A 118 1.59 -9.71 -4.05
C CYS A 118 3.00 -9.50 -4.57
N ILE A 119 3.39 -8.24 -4.70
CA ILE A 119 4.77 -7.86 -5.01
C ILE A 119 5.36 -7.27 -3.74
N ASN A 120 6.49 -7.82 -3.30
CA ASN A 120 7.19 -7.32 -2.12
C ASN A 120 8.51 -6.69 -2.57
N VAL A 121 8.61 -5.38 -2.41
CA VAL A 121 9.82 -4.66 -2.79
C VAL A 121 10.73 -4.54 -1.58
N HIS A 122 11.92 -5.07 -1.69
CA HIS A 122 12.93 -4.99 -0.64
C HIS A 122 13.99 -3.96 -1.00
N ARG A 123 14.36 -3.16 -0.01
CA ARG A 123 15.48 -2.27 -0.17
C ARG A 123 16.75 -3.06 0.14
N PHE A 124 17.59 -3.24 -0.87
CA PHE A 124 18.89 -3.84 -0.66
C PHE A 124 19.85 -2.78 -0.15
N ILE A 125 20.39 -3.03 1.03
CA ILE A 125 21.51 -2.24 1.53
C ILE A 125 22.74 -3.02 1.16
N THR A 126 23.41 -2.58 0.11
CA THR A 126 24.74 -3.13 -0.17
C THR A 126 25.71 -2.35 0.70
N SER A 127 26.24 -3.04 1.63
CA SER A 127 27.30 -2.49 2.45
C SER A 127 28.61 -2.51 1.65
#